data_ede4b3212f0138b595dbcbeb7765836b
#
_entry.id   ede4b3212f0138b595dbcbeb7765836b
#
_cell.length_a   1.000
_cell.length_b   1.000
_cell.length_c   1.000
_cell.angle_alpha   90.00
_cell.angle_beta   90.00
_cell.angle_gamma   90.00
#
_symmetry.space_group_name_H-M   'P 1'
#
loop_
_entity.id
_entity.type
_entity.pdbx_description
1 polymer ?
#
loop_
_entity_poly.entity_id
_entity_poly.type
_entity_poly.pdbx_seq_one_letter_code
_entity_poly.pdbx_strand_id
1 'polypeptide(L)'
;SHARDAAMLSSMDDYPLHQLSEPIRFVGTSDRNFYDRYYFNLHGSSDELFLVVGLGQYPNLSVQDAFAAVRRGDLHRVVRASRELGDRMDTTVGPFRVEVQEPLRKLRVVLDENPHGLAFDLVWEGAIPAFLEPRQYVRKYGRVLFDTQRFAQTGRWTGTLQVGSETFRVTPDRWKGTRDRSWGIRPVGEAEHPGIRQGEGQITGMWNYAP
;
A
#
# COMPACT_ATOMS: atom_id res chain seq x y z
N SER A 1 11.62 20.99 -24.92
CA SER A 1 10.31 21.00 -24.22
C SER A 1 9.59 19.65 -24.37
N HIS A 2 9.46 19.10 -25.59
CA HIS A 2 8.70 17.87 -25.86
C HIS A 2 9.10 16.63 -25.04
N ALA A 3 10.38 16.44 -24.76
CA ALA A 3 10.86 15.30 -23.95
C ALA A 3 10.46 15.42 -22.46
N ARG A 4 10.39 16.65 -21.92
CA ARG A 4 9.92 16.89 -20.55
C ARG A 4 8.41 16.70 -20.45
N ASP A 5 7.67 17.14 -21.46
CA ASP A 5 6.20 17.04 -21.49
C ASP A 5 5.78 15.55 -21.59
N ALA A 6 6.47 14.75 -22.41
CA ALA A 6 6.26 13.31 -22.50
C ALA A 6 6.55 12.57 -21.17
N ALA A 7 7.54 13.03 -20.40
CA ALA A 7 7.87 12.44 -19.09
C ALA A 7 6.84 12.79 -18.00
N MET A 8 5.92 13.71 -18.25
CA MET A 8 4.85 14.09 -17.31
C MET A 8 3.55 13.32 -17.51
N LEU A 9 3.39 12.65 -18.65
CA LEU A 9 2.24 11.81 -18.94
C LEU A 9 2.44 10.38 -18.41
N SER A 10 1.34 9.74 -18.05
CA SER A 10 1.25 8.31 -17.77
C SER A 10 0.32 7.62 -18.77
N SER A 11 0.36 6.30 -18.81
CA SER A 11 -0.58 5.53 -19.63
C SER A 11 -2.06 5.78 -19.27
N MET A 12 -2.31 6.24 -18.03
CA MET A 12 -3.67 6.53 -17.56
C MET A 12 -4.23 7.84 -18.13
N ASP A 13 -3.39 8.73 -18.61
CA ASP A 13 -3.84 9.98 -19.25
C ASP A 13 -4.54 9.74 -20.60
N ASP A 14 -4.43 8.53 -21.16
CA ASP A 14 -5.18 8.11 -22.35
C ASP A 14 -6.63 7.67 -22.04
N TYR A 15 -6.98 7.54 -20.76
CA TYR A 15 -8.31 7.16 -20.31
C TYR A 15 -9.09 8.38 -19.74
N PRO A 16 -10.43 8.39 -19.82
CA PRO A 16 -11.24 9.53 -19.32
C PRO A 16 -11.37 9.50 -17.79
N LEU A 17 -10.24 9.50 -17.07
CA LEU A 17 -10.16 9.38 -15.62
C LEU A 17 -9.70 10.67 -14.92
N HIS A 18 -9.43 11.73 -15.64
CA HIS A 18 -8.97 13.01 -15.08
C HIS A 18 -10.00 13.59 -14.12
N GLN A 19 -9.54 13.98 -12.94
CA GLN A 19 -10.32 14.67 -11.90
C GLN A 19 -10.02 16.18 -11.88
N LEU A 20 -8.92 16.59 -12.51
CA LEU A 20 -8.38 17.94 -12.54
C LEU A 20 -7.87 18.25 -13.95
N SER A 21 -7.48 19.51 -14.18
CA SER A 21 -6.81 19.95 -15.42
C SER A 21 -5.33 19.57 -15.48
N GLU A 22 -4.89 18.66 -14.64
CA GLU A 22 -3.51 18.18 -14.55
C GLU A 22 -3.39 16.73 -15.02
N PRO A 23 -2.21 16.30 -15.54
CA PRO A 23 -1.93 14.90 -15.78
C PRO A 23 -2.14 14.04 -14.53
N ILE A 24 -2.47 12.77 -14.70
CA ILE A 24 -2.81 11.83 -13.62
C ILE A 24 -1.68 11.66 -12.57
N ARG A 25 -0.43 11.91 -12.95
CA ARG A 25 0.68 11.87 -11.99
C ARG A 25 0.54 12.87 -10.84
N PHE A 26 -0.15 14.00 -11.07
CA PHE A 26 -0.39 15.02 -10.06
C PHE A 26 -1.71 14.78 -9.34
N VAL A 27 -1.71 15.02 -8.04
CA VAL A 27 -2.90 14.87 -7.20
C VAL A 27 -3.56 16.22 -6.96
N GLY A 28 -4.85 16.20 -6.62
CA GLY A 28 -5.69 17.40 -6.45
C GLY A 28 -5.37 18.27 -5.23
N THR A 29 -4.21 18.09 -4.63
CA THR A 29 -3.76 18.85 -3.47
C THR A 29 -2.24 18.95 -3.49
N SER A 30 -1.70 20.02 -2.92
CA SER A 30 -0.26 20.17 -2.66
C SER A 30 0.14 19.73 -1.23
N ASP A 31 -0.79 19.16 -0.46
CA ASP A 31 -0.48 18.68 0.88
C ASP A 31 0.57 17.56 0.83
N ARG A 32 1.70 17.77 1.50
CA ARG A 32 2.81 16.80 1.56
C ARG A 32 2.40 15.46 2.18
N ASN A 33 1.32 15.43 2.93
CA ASN A 33 0.77 14.24 3.58
C ASN A 33 -0.19 13.45 2.69
N PHE A 34 -0.32 13.79 1.39
CA PHE A 34 -1.10 12.97 0.48
C PHE A 34 -0.39 11.65 0.21
N TYR A 35 -1.14 10.56 0.31
CA TYR A 35 -0.66 9.20 0.09
C TYR A 35 -1.66 8.37 -0.69
N ASP A 36 -1.18 7.29 -1.29
CA ASP A 36 -1.98 6.25 -1.94
C ASP A 36 -1.32 4.89 -1.70
N ARG A 37 -1.97 3.96 -0.98
CA ARG A 37 -1.35 2.75 -0.44
C ARG A 37 -2.10 1.48 -0.72
N TYR A 38 -1.33 0.39 -0.92
CA TYR A 38 -1.74 -0.99 -0.77
C TYR A 38 -1.33 -1.51 0.60
N TYR A 39 -2.19 -2.32 1.18
CA TYR A 39 -1.91 -3.14 2.35
C TYR A 39 -2.45 -4.54 2.12
N PHE A 40 -1.66 -5.54 2.50
CA PHE A 40 -2.03 -6.94 2.46
C PHE A 40 -1.57 -7.63 3.74
N ASN A 41 -2.33 -8.63 4.19
CA ASN A 41 -1.82 -9.61 5.13
C ASN A 41 -2.12 -11.03 4.65
N LEU A 42 -1.40 -11.98 5.23
CA LEU A 42 -1.53 -13.40 4.92
C LEU A 42 -1.24 -14.22 6.17
N HIS A 43 -2.07 -15.23 6.41
CA HIS A 43 -1.89 -16.23 7.45
C HIS A 43 -2.42 -17.58 6.99
N GLY A 44 -1.86 -18.67 7.57
CA GLY A 44 -2.27 -20.03 7.28
C GLY A 44 -3.44 -20.54 8.14
N SER A 45 -4.32 -19.64 8.61
CA SER A 45 -5.40 -19.97 9.58
C SER A 45 -4.88 -20.59 10.88
N SER A 46 -3.70 -20.17 11.29
CA SER A 46 -3.02 -20.57 12.52
C SER A 46 -2.08 -19.44 12.97
N ASP A 47 -1.49 -19.56 14.15
CA ASP A 47 -0.50 -18.64 14.70
C ASP A 47 0.94 -18.91 14.21
N GLU A 48 1.13 -19.91 13.36
CA GLU A 48 2.43 -20.34 12.86
C GLU A 48 3.17 -19.23 12.09
N LEU A 49 2.46 -18.51 11.24
CA LEU A 49 3.04 -17.49 10.38
C LEU A 49 2.05 -16.36 10.11
N PHE A 50 2.55 -15.13 10.18
CA PHE A 50 1.82 -13.95 9.74
C PHE A 50 2.72 -13.05 8.90
N LEU A 51 2.27 -12.73 7.68
CA LEU A 51 2.95 -11.84 6.74
C LEU A 51 2.12 -10.58 6.53
N VAL A 52 2.79 -9.43 6.54
CA VAL A 52 2.22 -8.13 6.16
C VAL A 52 3.04 -7.57 5.01
N VAL A 53 2.37 -7.03 3.99
CA VAL A 53 2.99 -6.36 2.84
C VAL A 53 2.31 -5.02 2.61
N GLY A 54 3.10 -3.97 2.39
CA GLY A 54 2.62 -2.66 2.02
C GLY A 54 3.41 -2.07 0.87
N LEU A 55 2.74 -1.27 0.04
CA LEU A 55 3.35 -0.43 -0.98
C LEU A 55 2.64 0.92 -0.96
N GLY A 56 3.39 2.01 -0.87
CA GLY A 56 2.86 3.37 -0.76
C GLY A 56 3.46 4.32 -1.78
N GLN A 57 2.61 5.19 -2.32
CA GLN A 57 3.01 6.34 -3.11
C GLN A 57 2.72 7.62 -2.35
N TYR A 58 3.67 8.54 -2.36
CA TYR A 58 3.60 9.85 -1.72
C TYR A 58 3.91 10.93 -2.78
N PRO A 59 2.93 11.28 -3.64
CA PRO A 59 3.18 12.08 -4.84
C PRO A 59 3.80 13.45 -4.55
N ASN A 60 3.38 14.12 -3.47
CA ASN A 60 3.88 15.45 -3.11
C ASN A 60 5.22 15.41 -2.35
N LEU A 61 5.76 14.23 -2.08
CA LEU A 61 7.13 13.99 -1.61
C LEU A 61 8.00 13.33 -2.68
N SER A 62 7.44 13.00 -3.84
CA SER A 62 8.12 12.27 -4.92
C SER A 62 8.71 10.92 -4.49
N VAL A 63 8.01 10.19 -3.61
CA VAL A 63 8.50 8.92 -3.04
C VAL A 63 7.50 7.80 -3.31
N GLN A 64 8.04 6.62 -3.61
CA GLN A 64 7.34 5.34 -3.54
C GLN A 64 8.15 4.38 -2.66
N ASP A 65 7.47 3.73 -1.73
CA ASP A 65 8.08 2.74 -0.84
C ASP A 65 7.31 1.42 -0.81
N ALA A 66 7.99 0.38 -0.35
CA ALA A 66 7.37 -0.90 -0.06
C ALA A 66 8.04 -1.58 1.12
N PHE A 67 7.29 -2.41 1.81
CA PHE A 67 7.81 -3.27 2.86
C PHE A 67 7.09 -4.61 2.89
N ALA A 68 7.79 -5.61 3.40
CA ALA A 68 7.21 -6.86 3.86
C ALA A 68 7.77 -7.20 5.24
N ALA A 69 6.91 -7.65 6.12
CA ALA A 69 7.28 -8.11 7.45
C ALA A 69 6.62 -9.46 7.71
N VAL A 70 7.43 -10.47 8.04
CA VAL A 70 6.94 -11.80 8.41
C VAL A 70 7.32 -12.11 9.86
N ARG A 71 6.35 -12.62 10.62
CA ARG A 71 6.56 -13.26 11.90
C ARG A 71 6.33 -14.77 11.75
N ARG A 72 7.25 -15.57 12.25
CA ARG A 72 7.11 -17.02 12.36
C ARG A 72 7.67 -17.50 13.70
N GLY A 73 6.79 -17.86 14.62
CA GLY A 73 7.20 -18.07 16.02
C GLY A 73 7.88 -16.81 16.57
N ASP A 74 9.13 -16.97 17.03
CA ASP A 74 9.95 -15.85 17.52
C ASP A 74 10.80 -15.18 16.43
N LEU A 75 10.80 -15.73 15.20
CA LEU A 75 11.50 -15.15 14.07
C LEU A 75 10.72 -13.99 13.50
N HIS A 76 11.38 -12.84 13.31
CA HIS A 76 10.85 -11.69 12.63
C HIS A 76 11.82 -11.23 11.53
N ARG A 77 11.34 -11.13 10.29
CA ARG A 77 12.11 -10.61 9.15
C ARG A 77 11.38 -9.45 8.52
N VAL A 78 12.13 -8.44 8.12
CA VAL A 78 11.60 -7.24 7.45
C VAL A 78 12.45 -6.95 6.24
N VAL A 79 11.80 -6.69 5.11
CA VAL A 79 12.41 -6.15 3.88
C VAL A 79 11.76 -4.81 3.58
N ARG A 80 12.57 -3.81 3.25
CA ARG A 80 12.11 -2.48 2.87
C ARG A 80 12.83 -2.02 1.62
N ALA A 81 12.12 -1.28 0.78
CA ALA A 81 12.70 -0.61 -0.37
C ALA A 81 11.98 0.72 -0.61
N SER A 82 12.69 1.68 -1.18
CA SER A 82 12.11 2.95 -1.60
C SER A 82 12.80 3.44 -2.87
N ARG A 83 12.09 4.27 -3.64
CA ARG A 83 12.63 4.96 -4.81
C ARG A 83 11.94 6.30 -5.00
N GLU A 84 12.51 7.12 -5.87
CA GLU A 84 11.80 8.27 -6.40
C GLU A 84 10.56 7.81 -7.17
N LEU A 85 9.43 8.49 -6.93
CA LEU A 85 8.19 8.22 -7.64
C LEU A 85 8.28 8.75 -9.07
N GLY A 86 8.19 7.85 -10.04
CA GLY A 86 8.04 8.16 -11.46
C GLY A 86 6.57 8.08 -11.89
N ASP A 87 6.29 7.23 -12.87
CA ASP A 87 4.91 6.91 -13.27
C ASP A 87 4.17 6.23 -12.10
N ARG A 88 3.02 6.75 -11.71
CA ARG A 88 2.21 6.20 -10.63
C ARG A 88 1.64 4.81 -10.95
N MET A 89 1.58 4.44 -12.22
CA MET A 89 1.17 3.10 -12.65
C MET A 89 2.28 2.06 -12.49
N ASP A 90 3.55 2.49 -12.38
CA ASP A 90 4.66 1.61 -12.07
C ASP A 90 4.74 1.35 -10.56
N THR A 91 4.21 0.22 -10.14
CA THR A 91 4.20 -0.24 -8.75
C THR A 91 5.39 -1.15 -8.42
N THR A 92 6.50 -1.00 -9.13
CA THR A 92 7.76 -1.71 -8.84
C THR A 92 8.66 -0.86 -7.94
N VAL A 93 9.14 -1.43 -6.83
CA VAL A 93 10.05 -0.79 -5.87
C VAL A 93 11.13 -1.79 -5.46
N GLY A 94 12.33 -1.68 -6.05
CA GLY A 94 13.38 -2.67 -5.81
C GLY A 94 12.89 -4.09 -6.12
N PRO A 95 12.94 -5.02 -5.14
CA PRO A 95 12.48 -6.39 -5.34
C PRO A 95 10.95 -6.55 -5.25
N PHE A 96 10.20 -5.49 -4.93
CA PHE A 96 8.73 -5.56 -4.79
C PHE A 96 8.00 -5.24 -6.08
N ARG A 97 6.87 -5.91 -6.31
CA ARG A 97 5.87 -5.59 -7.34
C ARG A 97 4.46 -5.88 -6.86
N VAL A 98 3.53 -5.01 -7.22
CA VAL A 98 2.09 -5.24 -7.10
C VAL A 98 1.47 -5.11 -8.48
N GLU A 99 0.93 -6.20 -9.00
CA GLU A 99 0.31 -6.26 -10.33
C GLU A 99 -1.20 -6.43 -10.19
N VAL A 100 -1.98 -5.49 -10.69
CA VAL A 100 -3.44 -5.63 -10.74
C VAL A 100 -3.80 -6.47 -11.96
N GLN A 101 -4.17 -7.73 -11.75
CA GLN A 101 -4.59 -8.64 -12.81
C GLN A 101 -6.06 -8.43 -13.20
N GLU A 102 -6.93 -8.35 -12.20
CA GLU A 102 -8.35 -8.02 -12.35
C GLU A 102 -8.71 -6.98 -11.28
N PRO A 103 -9.04 -5.73 -11.66
CA PRO A 103 -9.38 -4.67 -10.69
C PRO A 103 -10.44 -5.12 -9.69
N LEU A 104 -10.23 -4.79 -8.40
CA LEU A 104 -11.08 -5.13 -7.25
C LEU A 104 -11.24 -6.64 -6.99
N ARG A 105 -10.57 -7.51 -7.73
CA ARG A 105 -10.73 -8.95 -7.61
C ARG A 105 -9.43 -9.71 -7.45
N LYS A 106 -8.43 -9.49 -8.31
CA LYS A 106 -7.23 -10.33 -8.37
C LYS A 106 -5.97 -9.51 -8.56
N LEU A 107 -5.00 -9.73 -7.68
CA LEU A 107 -3.71 -9.06 -7.70
C LEU A 107 -2.59 -10.07 -7.50
N ARG A 108 -1.44 -9.83 -8.13
CA ARG A 108 -0.20 -10.55 -7.85
C ARG A 108 0.72 -9.65 -7.05
N VAL A 109 1.29 -10.20 -5.99
CA VAL A 109 2.19 -9.48 -5.08
C VAL A 109 3.49 -10.26 -5.00
N VAL A 110 4.59 -9.63 -5.37
CA VAL A 110 5.89 -10.29 -5.51
C VAL A 110 6.93 -9.58 -4.66
N LEU A 111 7.75 -10.36 -4.00
CA LEU A 111 9.03 -9.96 -3.43
C LEU A 111 10.07 -10.94 -3.97
N ASP A 112 10.92 -10.46 -4.88
CA ASP A 112 12.00 -11.26 -5.45
C ASP A 112 13.03 -11.65 -4.39
N GLU A 113 13.84 -12.65 -4.68
CA GLU A 113 14.95 -13.08 -3.83
C GLU A 113 15.83 -11.89 -3.41
N ASN A 114 16.22 -11.87 -2.15
CA ASN A 114 17.02 -10.80 -1.57
C ASN A 114 17.84 -11.31 -0.37
N PRO A 115 18.83 -10.55 0.12
CA PRO A 115 19.71 -11.00 1.20
C PRO A 115 19.01 -11.17 2.58
N HIS A 116 17.77 -10.72 2.72
CA HIS A 116 17.06 -10.74 4.00
C HIS A 116 16.31 -12.06 4.25
N GLY A 117 16.29 -12.99 3.27
CA GLY A 117 15.71 -14.32 3.42
C GLY A 117 14.19 -14.32 3.56
N LEU A 118 13.52 -13.41 2.87
CA LEU A 118 12.09 -13.39 2.69
C LEU A 118 11.81 -13.14 1.21
N ALA A 119 11.13 -14.06 0.54
CA ALA A 119 10.72 -13.91 -0.85
C ALA A 119 9.35 -14.54 -1.07
N PHE A 120 8.59 -14.04 -2.03
CA PHE A 120 7.29 -14.61 -2.36
C PHE A 120 6.82 -14.20 -3.76
N ASP A 121 6.02 -15.08 -4.33
CA ASP A 121 5.21 -14.85 -5.51
C ASP A 121 3.78 -15.31 -5.18
N LEU A 122 2.93 -14.37 -4.88
CA LEU A 122 1.61 -14.61 -4.29
C LEU A 122 0.52 -13.96 -5.13
N VAL A 123 -0.56 -14.68 -5.33
CA VAL A 123 -1.76 -14.17 -5.98
C VAL A 123 -2.87 -14.06 -4.94
N TRP A 124 -3.37 -12.85 -4.78
CA TRP A 124 -4.57 -12.53 -4.01
C TRP A 124 -5.81 -12.68 -4.86
N GLU A 125 -6.84 -13.31 -4.30
CA GLU A 125 -8.18 -13.31 -4.88
C GLU A 125 -9.22 -12.95 -3.81
N GLY A 126 -10.02 -11.90 -4.06
CA GLY A 126 -11.10 -11.47 -3.17
C GLY A 126 -12.19 -12.53 -3.06
N ALA A 127 -12.57 -12.90 -1.83
CA ALA A 127 -13.66 -13.84 -1.55
C ALA A 127 -15.03 -13.15 -1.53
N ILE A 128 -15.04 -11.84 -1.26
CA ILE A 128 -16.22 -10.98 -1.24
C ILE A 128 -15.92 -9.69 -2.03
N PRO A 129 -16.95 -8.93 -2.46
CA PRO A 129 -16.75 -7.60 -3.02
C PRO A 129 -16.00 -6.68 -2.05
N ALA A 130 -15.22 -5.76 -2.60
CA ALA A 130 -14.56 -4.73 -1.80
C ALA A 130 -15.59 -3.82 -1.12
N PHE A 131 -15.38 -3.55 0.16
CA PHE A 131 -16.24 -2.69 0.96
C PHE A 131 -15.61 -1.31 1.12
N LEU A 132 -16.28 -0.27 0.64
CA LEU A 132 -15.85 1.11 0.84
C LEU A 132 -16.24 1.58 2.25
N GLU A 133 -15.23 1.90 3.05
CA GLU A 133 -15.44 2.43 4.40
C GLU A 133 -15.90 3.90 4.37
N PRO A 134 -16.54 4.39 5.43
CA PRO A 134 -16.86 5.81 5.55
C PRO A 134 -15.60 6.68 5.49
N ARG A 135 -15.69 7.81 4.78
CA ARG A 135 -14.61 8.80 4.69
C ARG A 135 -14.26 9.33 6.09
N GLN A 136 -13.00 9.34 6.43
CA GLN A 136 -12.49 9.98 7.64
C GLN A 136 -12.08 11.41 7.32
N TYR A 137 -12.65 12.38 8.01
CA TYR A 137 -12.33 13.79 7.83
C TYR A 137 -12.14 14.47 9.18
N VAL A 138 -10.96 15.06 9.38
CA VAL A 138 -10.64 15.84 10.57
C VAL A 138 -9.96 17.14 10.16
N ARG A 139 -10.57 18.26 10.50
CA ARG A 139 -9.98 19.61 10.37
C ARG A 139 -9.69 20.18 11.76
N LYS A 140 -8.46 20.67 11.97
CA LYS A 140 -8.06 21.29 13.24
C LYS A 140 -7.11 22.47 12.94
N TYR A 141 -7.26 23.56 13.67
CA TYR A 141 -6.47 24.78 13.48
C TYR A 141 -6.44 25.29 12.02
N GLY A 142 -7.58 25.24 11.35
CA GLY A 142 -7.69 25.65 9.95
C GLY A 142 -7.09 24.67 8.92
N ARG A 143 -6.48 23.57 9.36
CA ARG A 143 -5.84 22.57 8.49
C ARG A 143 -6.62 21.27 8.45
N VAL A 144 -6.59 20.60 7.30
CA VAL A 144 -7.03 19.22 7.17
C VAL A 144 -5.93 18.32 7.70
N LEU A 145 -6.18 17.57 8.78
CA LEU A 145 -5.25 16.60 9.35
C LEU A 145 -5.51 15.20 8.80
N PHE A 146 -6.78 14.87 8.60
CA PHE A 146 -7.22 13.63 7.96
C PHE A 146 -8.28 13.96 6.94
N ASP A 147 -8.12 13.43 5.76
CA ASP A 147 -9.10 13.37 4.70
C ASP A 147 -8.82 12.10 3.91
N THR A 148 -9.28 10.98 4.42
CA THR A 148 -8.92 9.67 3.89
C THR A 148 -10.12 8.85 3.51
N GLN A 149 -9.96 8.11 2.43
CA GLN A 149 -10.88 7.09 1.99
C GLN A 149 -10.15 5.75 1.98
N ARG A 150 -10.89 4.67 2.30
CA ARG A 150 -10.36 3.32 2.26
C ARG A 150 -11.44 2.34 1.82
N PHE A 151 -11.04 1.32 1.06
CA PHE A 151 -11.82 0.10 0.95
C PHE A 151 -11.05 -1.09 1.54
N ALA A 152 -11.76 -2.04 2.09
CA ALA A 152 -11.22 -3.29 2.62
C ALA A 152 -11.86 -4.49 1.92
N GLN A 153 -11.13 -5.59 1.89
CA GLN A 153 -11.60 -6.83 1.27
C GLN A 153 -10.94 -8.03 1.93
N THR A 154 -11.72 -9.08 2.22
CA THR A 154 -11.19 -10.38 2.63
C THR A 154 -11.01 -11.28 1.41
N GLY A 155 -10.05 -12.20 1.50
CA GLY A 155 -9.72 -13.05 0.36
C GLY A 155 -8.81 -14.21 0.70
N ARG A 156 -8.27 -14.79 -0.36
CA ARG A 156 -7.45 -16.00 -0.33
C ARG A 156 -6.16 -15.77 -1.09
N TRP A 157 -5.16 -16.55 -0.72
CA TRP A 157 -3.87 -16.50 -1.35
C TRP A 157 -3.50 -17.82 -2.01
N THR A 158 -2.81 -17.73 -3.14
CA THR A 158 -2.13 -18.83 -3.81
C THR A 158 -0.71 -18.43 -4.19
N GLY A 159 0.21 -19.39 -4.27
CA GLY A 159 1.55 -19.16 -4.72
C GLY A 159 2.61 -19.78 -3.83
N THR A 160 3.75 -19.11 -3.69
CA THR A 160 4.90 -19.58 -2.94
C THR A 160 5.41 -18.48 -2.01
N LEU A 161 5.74 -18.86 -0.77
CA LEU A 161 6.35 -18.00 0.24
C LEU A 161 7.61 -18.69 0.78
N GLN A 162 8.74 -18.00 0.75
CA GLN A 162 10.01 -18.45 1.32
C GLN A 162 10.37 -17.60 2.53
N VAL A 163 10.67 -18.27 3.66
CA VAL A 163 11.13 -17.63 4.89
C VAL A 163 12.41 -18.34 5.36
N GLY A 164 13.55 -17.71 5.18
CA GLY A 164 14.86 -18.36 5.39
C GLY A 164 15.04 -19.52 4.42
N SER A 165 15.30 -20.70 4.95
CA SER A 165 15.46 -21.95 4.17
C SER A 165 14.15 -22.69 3.92
N GLU A 166 13.04 -22.22 4.50
CA GLU A 166 11.76 -22.89 4.38
C GLU A 166 10.91 -22.30 3.26
N THR A 167 10.25 -23.18 2.50
CA THR A 167 9.34 -22.82 1.43
C THR A 167 7.94 -23.34 1.73
N PHE A 168 6.98 -22.44 1.71
CA PHE A 168 5.56 -22.72 1.92
C PHE A 168 4.84 -22.70 0.59
N ARG A 169 4.13 -23.78 0.28
CA ARG A 169 3.13 -23.79 -0.77
C ARG A 169 1.85 -23.13 -0.23
N VAL A 170 1.52 -21.99 -0.77
CA VAL A 170 0.33 -21.22 -0.37
C VAL A 170 -0.85 -21.68 -1.21
N THR A 171 -1.91 -22.20 -0.56
CA THR A 171 -3.11 -22.74 -1.19
C THR A 171 -4.38 -22.05 -0.65
N PRO A 172 -5.40 -21.81 -1.47
CA PRO A 172 -6.54 -20.94 -1.12
C PRO A 172 -7.50 -21.54 -0.10
N ASP A 173 -7.43 -22.83 0.15
CA ASP A 173 -8.18 -23.52 1.20
C ASP A 173 -7.68 -23.15 2.62
N ARG A 174 -6.36 -23.07 2.77
CA ARG A 174 -5.68 -22.78 4.06
C ARG A 174 -5.32 -21.31 4.23
N TRP A 175 -4.79 -20.66 3.18
CA TRP A 175 -4.16 -19.35 3.30
C TRP A 175 -5.15 -18.23 2.98
N LYS A 176 -5.44 -17.45 4.00
CA LYS A 176 -6.40 -16.35 3.99
C LYS A 176 -5.70 -15.04 4.30
N GLY A 177 -6.45 -13.97 4.21
CA GLY A 177 -6.02 -12.66 4.63
C GLY A 177 -6.99 -11.57 4.22
N THR A 178 -6.54 -10.36 4.43
CA THR A 178 -7.25 -9.17 4.02
C THR A 178 -6.34 -8.25 3.24
N ARG A 179 -6.94 -7.39 2.46
CA ARG A 179 -6.26 -6.25 1.85
C ARG A 179 -7.04 -4.98 2.07
N ASP A 180 -6.36 -3.87 2.07
CA ASP A 180 -6.98 -2.57 1.89
C ASP A 180 -6.24 -1.73 0.84
N ARG A 181 -6.97 -0.77 0.31
CA ARG A 181 -6.47 0.37 -0.43
C ARG A 181 -6.94 1.62 0.26
N SER A 182 -6.01 2.49 0.58
CA SER A 182 -6.34 3.77 1.20
C SER A 182 -5.59 4.91 0.53
N TRP A 183 -6.24 6.06 0.45
CA TRP A 183 -5.69 7.26 -0.16
C TRP A 183 -6.23 8.51 0.51
N GLY A 184 -5.53 9.62 0.30
CA GLY A 184 -5.93 10.91 0.83
C GLY A 184 -4.85 11.55 1.69
N ILE A 185 -5.24 12.36 2.66
CA ILE A 185 -4.36 13.12 3.53
C ILE A 185 -4.37 12.52 4.93
N ARG A 186 -3.19 12.16 5.44
CA ARG A 186 -2.94 11.83 6.84
C ARG A 186 -1.45 11.96 7.13
N PRO A 187 -1.01 12.14 8.39
CA PRO A 187 0.41 12.14 8.72
C PRO A 187 1.14 10.91 8.15
N VAL A 188 2.17 11.14 7.34
CA VAL A 188 2.95 10.08 6.65
C VAL A 188 4.24 9.73 7.36
N GLY A 189 4.46 10.25 8.57
CA GLY A 189 5.66 9.99 9.38
C GLY A 189 6.73 11.09 9.28
N GLU A 190 6.57 12.04 8.38
CA GLU A 190 7.46 13.21 8.30
C GLU A 190 7.13 14.24 9.38
N ALA A 191 8.17 14.83 9.98
CA ALA A 191 8.00 15.89 10.95
C ALA A 191 7.36 17.13 10.31
N GLU A 192 6.46 17.77 11.03
CA GLU A 192 5.89 19.06 10.62
C GLU A 192 6.94 20.17 10.67
N HIS A 193 6.80 21.16 9.80
CA HIS A 193 7.69 22.32 9.78
C HIS A 193 7.65 23.09 11.12
N PRO A 194 8.78 23.67 11.55
CA PRO A 194 8.80 24.54 12.72
C PRO A 194 7.76 25.68 12.60
N GLY A 195 7.07 25.98 13.70
CA GLY A 195 6.03 27.00 13.75
C GLY A 195 4.61 26.51 13.37
N ILE A 196 4.48 25.30 12.86
CA ILE A 196 3.15 24.70 12.69
C ILE A 196 2.64 24.26 14.06
N ARG A 197 1.45 24.75 14.46
CA ARG A 197 0.80 24.33 15.70
C ARG A 197 0.45 22.84 15.60
N GLN A 198 1.09 22.06 16.44
CA GLN A 198 0.78 20.63 16.55
C GLN A 198 -0.52 20.43 17.32
N GLY A 199 -1.31 19.43 16.93
CA GLY A 199 -2.51 19.08 17.66
C GLY A 199 -2.15 18.56 19.04
N GLU A 200 -2.68 19.20 20.07
CA GLU A 200 -2.68 18.62 21.41
C GLU A 200 -3.58 17.38 21.43
N GLY A 201 -3.02 16.27 21.88
CA GLY A 201 -3.72 15.00 22.04
C GLY A 201 -3.46 13.99 20.92
N GLN A 202 -3.11 12.80 21.33
CA GLN A 202 -3.11 11.63 20.45
C GLN A 202 -4.55 11.37 19.98
N ILE A 203 -4.73 11.15 18.69
CA ILE A 203 -5.97 10.51 18.20
C ILE A 203 -5.88 9.06 18.66
N THR A 204 -6.52 8.77 19.77
CA THR A 204 -6.60 7.39 20.26
C THR A 204 -7.70 6.70 19.51
N GLY A 205 -7.34 5.83 18.60
CA GLY A 205 -8.25 4.93 17.89
C GLY A 205 -8.02 3.50 18.35
N MET A 206 -9.07 2.76 18.59
CA MET A 206 -9.01 1.31 18.75
C MET A 206 -9.37 0.68 17.42
N TRP A 207 -8.46 -0.10 16.85
CA TRP A 207 -8.68 -0.89 15.66
C TRP A 207 -8.89 -2.34 16.09
N ASN A 208 -10.10 -2.84 15.90
CA ASN A 208 -10.34 -4.27 16.02
C ASN A 208 -10.29 -4.88 14.60
N TYR A 209 -9.17 -5.53 14.33
CA TYR A 209 -8.94 -6.14 13.03
C TYR A 209 -8.98 -7.66 13.23
N ALA A 210 -10.09 -8.26 12.84
CA ALA A 210 -10.31 -9.70 12.84
C ALA A 210 -10.30 -10.19 11.37
N PRO A 211 -9.14 -10.66 10.86
CA PRO A 211 -9.05 -11.22 9.51
C PRO A 211 -9.74 -12.57 9.38
#